data_72bfa85e27347a662c6ca1717f5ec83f
#
_entry.id   72bfa85e27347a662c6ca1717f5ec83f
#
_cell.length_a   1.000
_cell.length_b   1.000
_cell.length_c   1.000
_cell.angle_alpha   90.00
_cell.angle_beta   90.00
_cell.angle_gamma   90.00
#
_symmetry.space_group_name_H-M   'P 1'
#
loop_
_entity.id
_entity.type
_entity.pdbx_description
1 polymer ?
#
loop_
_entity_poly.entity_id
_entity_poly.type
_entity_poly.pdbx_seq_one_letter_code
_entity_poly.pdbx_strand_id
1 'polypeptide(L)'
;RNVICLCGHTHRTGIADWWGDGGRITQFNANSVWSKKRQGEYTILSQGPETYGEMRKNYKNDDGTPIKDESALFEEYRPGLKTYINSPSAGSYRMKVSKRGVTIDFYAGDSQKPSAHFVIRGK
;
A
#
# COMPACT_ATOMS: atom_id res chain seq x y z
N ARG A 1 9.01 16.37 9.29
CA ARG A 1 8.76 15.19 10.17
C ARG A 1 8.42 13.99 9.30
N ASN A 2 8.76 12.78 9.79
CA ASN A 2 8.39 11.54 9.11
C ASN A 2 7.32 10.83 9.95
N VAL A 3 6.21 10.50 9.30
CA VAL A 3 5.08 9.81 9.93
C VAL A 3 4.87 8.49 9.21
N ILE A 4 4.69 7.42 9.96
CA ILE A 4 4.28 6.12 9.42
C ILE A 4 2.88 5.84 9.91
N CYS A 5 1.95 5.70 8.96
CA CYS A 5 0.57 5.35 9.21
C CYS A 5 0.37 3.86 8.91
N LEU A 6 0.00 3.09 9.93
CA LEU A 6 -0.39 1.69 9.76
C LEU A 6 -1.90 1.62 9.66
N CYS A 7 -2.39 1.04 8.59
CA CYS A 7 -3.82 0.89 8.34
C CYS A 7 -4.15 -0.50 7.80
N GLY A 8 -5.43 -0.80 7.82
CA GLY A 8 -5.99 -2.03 7.30
C GLY A 8 -7.30 -1.74 6.57
N HIS A 9 -8.26 -2.66 6.64
CA HIS A 9 -9.62 -2.55 6.08
C HIS A 9 -9.73 -2.68 4.56
N THR A 10 -8.75 -2.18 3.81
CA THR A 10 -8.79 -2.20 2.33
C THR A 10 -8.63 -3.58 1.72
N HIS A 11 -8.36 -4.60 2.51
CA HIS A 11 -8.06 -5.98 2.07
C HIS A 11 -6.95 -6.01 1.00
N ARG A 12 -5.94 -5.14 1.20
CA ARG A 12 -4.75 -5.02 0.35
C ARG A 12 -3.50 -4.94 1.21
N THR A 13 -2.43 -5.52 0.72
CA THR A 13 -1.08 -5.30 1.24
C THR A 13 -0.42 -4.24 0.36
N GLY A 14 0.10 -3.19 0.95
CA GLY A 14 0.74 -2.18 0.14
C GLY A 14 1.40 -1.05 0.90
N ILE A 15 2.12 -0.25 0.15
CA ILE A 15 2.81 0.92 0.65
C ILE A 15 2.53 2.10 -0.29
N ALA A 16 2.27 3.26 0.31
CA ALA A 16 2.26 4.54 -0.38
C ALA A 16 3.14 5.52 0.39
N ASP A 17 4.18 6.04 -0.25
CA ASP A 17 5.17 6.90 0.37
C ASP A 17 5.11 8.30 -0.22
N TRP A 18 4.64 9.24 0.58
CA TRP A 18 4.38 10.63 0.19
C TRP A 18 5.43 11.58 0.75
N TRP A 19 5.92 12.44 -0.12
CA TRP A 19 6.87 13.49 0.21
C TRP A 19 6.29 14.85 -0.13
N GLY A 20 6.40 15.81 0.78
CA GLY A 20 5.98 17.20 0.58
C GLY A 20 6.78 18.14 1.47
N ASP A 21 6.48 19.43 1.41
CA ASP A 21 7.19 20.48 2.13
C ASP A 21 7.14 20.29 3.66
N GLY A 22 6.06 19.72 4.17
CA GLY A 22 5.87 19.40 5.59
C GLY A 22 6.62 18.16 6.09
N GLY A 23 7.17 17.35 5.18
CA GLY A 23 7.88 16.12 5.51
C GLY A 23 7.40 14.91 4.68
N ARG A 24 7.54 13.72 5.27
CA ARG A 24 7.22 12.45 4.66
C ARG A 24 6.12 11.74 5.43
N ILE A 25 5.13 11.22 4.72
CA ILE A 25 4.11 10.32 5.26
C ILE A 25 4.18 9.01 4.49
N THR A 26 4.40 7.92 5.20
CA THR A 26 4.35 6.58 4.62
C THR A 26 3.13 5.86 5.15
N GLN A 27 2.19 5.54 4.28
CA GLN A 27 1.04 4.69 4.59
C GLN A 27 1.39 3.25 4.26
N PHE A 28 1.27 2.37 5.22
CA PHE A 28 1.38 0.93 5.03
C PHE A 28 0.04 0.26 5.33
N ASN A 29 -0.53 -0.37 4.32
CA ASN A 29 -1.75 -1.15 4.45
C ASN A 29 -1.41 -2.61 4.72
N ALA A 30 -1.94 -3.14 5.83
CA ALA A 30 -1.86 -4.54 6.16
C ALA A 30 -3.17 -5.24 5.75
N ASN A 31 -3.07 -6.27 4.93
CA ASN A 31 -4.20 -7.11 4.56
C ASN A 31 -4.52 -8.11 5.70
N SER A 32 -5.64 -8.81 5.60
CA SER A 32 -6.00 -9.87 6.55
C SER A 32 -4.96 -10.99 6.56
N VAL A 33 -4.82 -11.64 7.71
CA VAL A 33 -3.91 -12.78 7.87
C VAL A 33 -4.34 -13.98 7.02
N TRP A 34 -5.64 -14.07 6.72
CA TRP A 34 -6.18 -15.24 6.05
C TRP A 34 -7.18 -14.88 4.94
N SER A 35 -7.04 -15.57 3.79
CA SER A 35 -8.00 -15.49 2.68
C SER A 35 -7.98 -16.81 1.89
N LYS A 36 -9.12 -17.48 1.81
CA LYS A 36 -9.29 -18.73 1.05
C LYS A 36 -8.84 -18.64 -0.41
N LYS A 37 -9.00 -17.49 -1.03
CA LYS A 37 -8.74 -17.29 -2.47
C LYS A 37 -7.31 -16.86 -2.79
N ARG A 38 -6.46 -16.57 -1.80
CA ARG A 38 -5.19 -15.87 -2.00
C ARG A 38 -4.08 -16.39 -1.10
N GLN A 39 -4.11 -17.68 -0.84
CA GLN A 39 -3.06 -18.33 -0.04
C GLN A 39 -1.80 -18.57 -0.87
N GLY A 40 -0.67 -18.32 -0.28
CA GLY A 40 0.62 -18.86 -0.68
C GLY A 40 1.42 -18.07 -1.70
N GLU A 41 0.85 -17.20 -2.51
CA GLU A 41 1.59 -16.48 -3.55
C GLU A 41 1.52 -14.96 -3.38
N TYR A 42 2.68 -14.31 -3.46
CA TYR A 42 2.76 -12.85 -3.51
C TYR A 42 2.57 -12.36 -4.94
N THR A 43 1.50 -11.65 -5.17
CA THR A 43 1.19 -11.00 -6.45
C THR A 43 1.08 -9.49 -6.29
N ILE A 44 1.43 -8.75 -7.32
CA ILE A 44 1.31 -7.29 -7.36
C ILE A 44 0.20 -6.94 -8.36
N LEU A 45 -0.77 -6.13 -7.94
CA LEU A 45 -1.82 -5.60 -8.82
C LEU A 45 -1.38 -4.33 -9.52
N SER A 46 -0.73 -3.45 -8.78
CA SER A 46 -0.22 -2.18 -9.30
C SER A 46 1.05 -1.78 -8.57
N GLN A 47 1.98 -1.22 -9.31
CA GLN A 47 3.27 -0.77 -8.81
C GLN A 47 3.69 0.49 -9.57
N GLY A 48 4.26 1.44 -8.82
CA GLY A 48 4.68 2.73 -9.33
C GLY A 48 3.65 3.83 -9.09
N PRO A 49 4.11 5.07 -8.86
CA PRO A 49 3.24 6.22 -8.59
C PRO A 49 2.19 6.48 -9.67
N GLU A 50 2.51 6.18 -10.92
CA GLU A 50 1.63 6.36 -12.08
C GLU A 50 0.37 5.48 -12.04
N THR A 51 0.42 4.37 -11.31
CA THR A 51 -0.72 3.45 -11.17
C THR A 51 -1.63 3.81 -10.00
N TYR A 52 -1.27 4.82 -9.20
CA TYR A 52 -2.08 5.24 -8.07
C TYR A 52 -3.42 5.80 -8.54
N GLY A 53 -4.49 5.30 -7.95
CA GLY A 53 -5.85 5.72 -8.29
C GLY A 53 -6.47 5.01 -9.50
N GLU A 54 -5.70 4.30 -10.33
CA GLU A 54 -6.25 3.61 -11.51
C GLU A 54 -7.37 2.63 -11.20
N MET A 55 -7.28 1.95 -10.06
CA MET A 55 -8.33 1.02 -9.64
C MET A 55 -9.67 1.73 -9.39
N ARG A 56 -9.67 3.00 -9.04
CA ARG A 56 -10.89 3.77 -8.77
C ARG A 56 -11.56 4.33 -10.00
N LYS A 57 -10.86 4.44 -11.11
CA LYS A 57 -11.44 4.88 -12.40
C LYS A 57 -12.60 4.01 -12.86
N ASN A 58 -12.67 2.77 -12.37
CA ASN A 58 -13.70 1.80 -12.74
C ASN A 58 -14.80 1.61 -11.68
N TYR A 59 -14.73 2.33 -10.56
CA TYR A 59 -15.80 2.25 -9.54
C TYR A 59 -17.01 3.06 -9.98
N LYS A 60 -18.17 2.45 -9.79
CA LYS A 60 -19.49 3.05 -10.05
C LYS A 60 -20.27 3.14 -8.76
N ASN A 61 -21.13 4.13 -8.67
CA ASN A 61 -22.20 4.17 -7.67
C ASN A 61 -23.19 3.02 -7.89
N ASP A 62 -24.03 2.74 -6.91
CA ASP A 62 -25.04 1.67 -6.99
C ASP A 62 -26.02 1.88 -8.14
N ASP A 63 -26.22 3.12 -8.61
CA ASP A 63 -27.05 3.49 -9.77
C ASP A 63 -26.31 3.34 -11.12
N GLY A 64 -25.06 2.84 -11.11
CA GLY A 64 -24.23 2.65 -12.30
C GLY A 64 -23.52 3.88 -12.81
N THR A 65 -23.73 5.05 -12.19
CA THR A 65 -22.99 6.28 -12.56
C THR A 65 -21.54 6.19 -12.09
N PRO A 66 -20.57 6.77 -12.82
CA PRO A 66 -19.20 6.86 -12.35
C PRO A 66 -19.15 7.59 -11.01
N ILE A 67 -18.37 7.07 -10.05
CA ILE A 67 -18.06 7.82 -8.83
C ILE A 67 -17.40 9.13 -9.28
N LYS A 68 -17.92 10.24 -8.75
CA LYS A 68 -17.39 11.57 -9.04
C LYS A 68 -15.88 11.58 -8.92
N ASP A 69 -15.30 12.07 -9.94
CA ASP A 69 -13.93 12.16 -10.30
C ASP A 69 -12.98 12.48 -9.14
N GLU A 70 -12.52 11.44 -8.43
CA GLU A 70 -11.37 11.57 -7.54
C GLU A 70 -10.07 11.67 -8.34
N SER A 71 -10.10 11.54 -9.67
CA SER A 71 -8.91 11.56 -10.51
C SER A 71 -8.17 12.89 -10.40
N ALA A 72 -8.87 14.01 -10.33
CA ALA A 72 -8.27 15.33 -10.12
C ALA A 72 -7.50 15.39 -8.78
N LEU A 73 -8.05 14.81 -7.72
CA LEU A 73 -7.40 14.74 -6.41
C LEU A 73 -6.13 13.85 -6.48
N PHE A 74 -6.20 12.72 -7.18
CA PHE A 74 -5.04 11.86 -7.37
C PHE A 74 -3.94 12.52 -8.20
N GLU A 75 -4.29 13.28 -9.22
CA GLU A 75 -3.32 14.04 -10.00
C GLU A 75 -2.64 15.13 -9.17
N GLU A 76 -3.38 15.82 -8.30
CA GLU A 76 -2.84 16.84 -7.40
C GLU A 76 -1.78 16.27 -6.45
N TYR A 77 -2.04 15.09 -5.87
CA TYR A 77 -1.13 14.48 -4.88
C TYR A 77 -0.05 13.59 -5.49
N ARG A 78 -0.24 13.09 -6.69
CA ARG A 78 0.69 12.16 -7.36
C ARG A 78 2.14 12.65 -7.41
N PRO A 79 2.47 13.93 -7.65
CA PRO A 79 3.86 14.39 -7.66
C PRO A 79 4.63 14.13 -6.37
N GLY A 80 3.93 14.13 -5.23
CA GLY A 80 4.50 13.80 -3.92
C GLY A 80 4.71 12.31 -3.68
N LEU A 81 4.03 11.44 -4.42
CA LEU A 81 4.10 9.99 -4.25
C LEU A 81 5.41 9.45 -4.86
N LYS A 82 6.27 8.88 -4.04
CA LYS A 82 7.59 8.36 -4.44
C LYS A 82 7.62 6.84 -4.59
N THR A 83 6.81 6.15 -3.80
CA THR A 83 6.70 4.69 -3.86
C THR A 83 5.24 4.31 -3.72
N TYR A 84 4.79 3.42 -4.59
CA TYR A 84 3.44 2.85 -4.53
C TYR A 84 3.47 1.37 -4.91
N ILE A 85 2.90 0.53 -4.06
CA ILE A 85 2.70 -0.89 -4.31
C ILE A 85 1.34 -1.27 -3.73
N ASN A 86 0.57 -2.03 -4.50
CA ASN A 86 -0.72 -2.57 -4.10
C ASN A 86 -0.79 -4.05 -4.48
N SER A 87 -1.03 -4.91 -3.49
CA SER A 87 -1.09 -6.35 -3.62
C SER A 87 -2.38 -6.89 -2.99
N PRO A 88 -3.07 -7.86 -3.62
CA PRO A 88 -4.20 -8.54 -3.04
C PRO A 88 -3.79 -9.63 -2.04
N SER A 89 -2.49 -9.93 -1.92
CA SER A 89 -2.01 -11.04 -1.11
C SER A 89 -2.29 -10.82 0.36
N ALA A 90 -2.80 -11.87 1.01
CA ALA A 90 -3.00 -11.94 2.45
C ALA A 90 -1.82 -12.65 3.12
N GLY A 91 -1.55 -12.36 4.38
CA GLY A 91 -0.45 -12.98 5.11
C GLY A 91 -0.13 -12.28 6.41
N SER A 92 1.06 -12.54 6.92
CA SER A 92 1.55 -11.97 8.17
C SER A 92 2.70 -11.00 7.92
N TYR A 93 2.98 -10.17 8.93
CA TYR A 93 3.97 -9.09 8.83
C TYR A 93 4.88 -9.12 10.05
N ARG A 94 6.17 -8.91 9.81
CA ARG A 94 7.14 -8.63 10.87
C ARG A 94 7.74 -7.25 10.67
N MET A 95 7.48 -6.37 11.60
CA MET A 95 8.02 -5.01 11.59
C MET A 95 9.20 -4.89 12.55
N LYS A 96 10.26 -4.25 12.09
CA LYS A 96 11.41 -3.85 12.91
C LYS A 96 11.56 -2.34 12.85
N VAL A 97 11.56 -1.72 14.01
CA VAL A 97 11.76 -0.27 14.17
C VAL A 97 13.16 -0.02 14.72
N SER A 98 13.86 0.91 14.11
CA SER A 98 15.21 1.32 14.53
C SER A 98 15.39 2.83 14.34
N LYS A 99 16.51 3.36 14.84
CA LYS A 99 16.89 4.77 14.59
C LYS A 99 17.08 5.08 13.08
N ARG A 100 17.33 4.06 12.24
CA ARG A 100 17.54 4.22 10.79
C ARG A 100 16.26 4.14 9.98
N GLY A 101 15.13 3.77 10.59
CA GLY A 101 13.85 3.61 9.94
C GLY A 101 13.12 2.33 10.34
N VAL A 102 12.16 1.97 9.53
CA VAL A 102 11.31 0.80 9.71
C VAL A 102 11.49 -0.16 8.55
N THR A 103 11.62 -1.43 8.84
CA THR A 103 11.56 -2.51 7.84
C THR A 103 10.37 -3.39 8.12
N ILE A 104 9.68 -3.83 7.07
CA ILE A 104 8.52 -4.69 7.15
C ILE A 104 8.74 -5.89 6.23
N ASP A 105 8.86 -7.07 6.82
CA ASP A 105 8.87 -8.33 6.09
C ASP A 105 7.42 -8.81 5.97
N PHE A 106 6.97 -9.08 4.77
CA PHE A 106 5.66 -9.67 4.47
C PHE A 106 5.82 -11.15 4.12
N TYR A 107 5.00 -11.98 4.72
CA TYR A 107 4.94 -13.42 4.51
C TYR A 107 3.58 -13.77 3.93
N ALA A 108 3.51 -14.06 2.63
CA ALA A 108 2.26 -14.38 1.95
C ALA A 108 1.75 -15.76 2.37
N GLY A 109 0.47 -15.83 2.73
CA GLY A 109 -0.16 -17.07 3.19
C GLY A 109 0.53 -17.67 4.41
N ASP A 110 0.99 -18.89 4.29
CA ASP A 110 1.72 -19.68 5.30
C ASP A 110 3.24 -19.73 5.07
N SER A 111 3.76 -18.87 4.21
CA SER A 111 5.18 -18.85 3.87
C SER A 111 6.06 -18.66 5.10
N GLN A 112 7.11 -19.48 5.22
CA GLN A 112 8.12 -19.37 6.26
C GLN A 112 9.26 -18.41 5.89
N LYS A 113 9.29 -17.93 4.64
CA LYS A 113 10.26 -16.95 4.15
C LYS A 113 9.53 -15.66 3.74
N PRO A 114 10.17 -14.49 3.93
CA PRO A 114 9.61 -13.25 3.43
C PRO A 114 9.33 -13.32 1.92
N SER A 115 8.10 -12.98 1.55
CA SER A 115 7.66 -12.87 0.16
C SER A 115 7.93 -11.46 -0.40
N ALA A 116 7.97 -10.46 0.48
CA ALA A 116 8.34 -9.10 0.15
C ALA A 116 9.01 -8.42 1.35
N HIS A 117 9.81 -7.39 1.06
CA HIS A 117 10.53 -6.61 2.04
C HIS A 117 10.36 -5.11 1.74
N PHE A 118 9.78 -4.38 2.67
CA PHE A 118 9.56 -2.94 2.54
C PHE A 118 10.51 -2.20 3.48
N VAL A 119 11.17 -1.17 2.97
CA VAL A 119 12.09 -0.33 3.74
C VAL A 119 11.60 1.11 3.75
N ILE A 120 11.26 1.60 4.93
CA ILE A 120 10.88 2.99 5.17
C ILE A 120 12.05 3.63 5.91
N ARG A 121 12.90 4.34 5.17
CA ARG A 121 14.10 4.97 5.76
C ARG A 121 13.71 6.19 6.59
N GLY A 122 14.34 6.32 7.76
CA GLY A 122 14.41 7.58 8.48
C GLY A 122 15.24 8.62 7.70
N LYS A 123 15.17 9.86 8.09
CA LYS A 123 16.14 10.88 7.65
C LYS A 123 17.49 10.62 8.29
#